data_2f2f1a6e3f007d5ac674c3627230a70e
#
_entry.id   2f2f1a6e3f007d5ac674c3627230a70e
#
_cell.length_a   1.000
_cell.length_b   1.000
_cell.length_c   1.000
_cell.angle_alpha   90.00
_cell.angle_beta   90.00
_cell.angle_gamma   90.00
#
_symmetry.space_group_name_H-M   'P 1'
#
loop_
_entity.id
_entity.type
_entity.pdbx_description
1 polymer ?
#
loop_
_entity_poly.entity_id
_entity_poly.type
_entity_poly.pdbx_seq_one_letter_code
_entity_poly.pdbx_strand_id
1 'polypeptide(L)'
;RLALREPEILSRIFAAGPETVLQEILARARNVASLDDEAAAMAELRGAKRAAALAIALADIGGLWPLEKITVALTQFADACVQGALRFLLRRAAAAHGMEERDGAVLEATTGLTVLAMGKYGAYELNYSSDIDLVVFYDADRFPFAKRGDARGAAVDIVRGLVKLIAETTAGGYVFRTDLRLRPDAGATQVAISLDAAEDYYEGMGQNWERAAMIKAR
;
A
#
# COMPACT_ATOMS: atom_id res chain seq x y z
N ARG A 1 -3.46 24.80 8.87
CA ARG A 1 -3.07 23.97 10.04
C ARG A 1 -1.91 23.02 9.72
N LEU A 2 -1.90 22.30 8.56
CA LEU A 2 -0.78 21.44 8.17
C LEU A 2 0.53 22.23 8.01
N ALA A 3 0.53 23.36 7.30
CA ALA A 3 1.69 24.20 7.11
C ALA A 3 2.33 24.69 8.43
N LEU A 4 1.53 24.90 9.46
CA LEU A 4 2.01 25.28 10.81
C LEU A 4 2.61 24.10 11.59
N ARG A 5 2.25 22.87 11.23
CA ARG A 5 2.78 21.65 11.87
C ARG A 5 4.02 21.10 11.17
N GLU A 6 4.19 21.43 9.88
CA GLU A 6 5.26 20.94 9.02
C GLU A 6 6.02 22.14 8.39
N PRO A 7 6.58 23.10 9.19
CA PRO A 7 7.20 24.32 8.66
C PRO A 7 8.44 24.01 7.82
N GLU A 8 9.17 22.94 8.13
CA GLU A 8 10.34 22.50 7.37
C GLU A 8 9.96 22.04 5.96
N ILE A 9 8.86 21.27 5.84
CA ILE A 9 8.33 20.82 4.55
C ILE A 9 7.90 22.03 3.72
N LEU A 10 7.22 23.00 4.34
CA LEU A 10 6.82 24.24 3.66
C LEU A 10 8.04 24.98 3.11
N SER A 11 9.08 25.19 3.92
CA SER A 11 10.33 25.82 3.50
C SER A 11 11.02 25.05 2.38
N ARG A 12 11.00 23.72 2.44
CA ARG A 12 11.55 22.85 1.39
C ARG A 12 10.80 23.00 0.07
N ILE A 13 9.45 23.07 0.11
CA ILE A 13 8.62 23.25 -1.09
C ILE A 13 8.95 24.58 -1.76
N PHE A 14 9.14 25.67 -1.03
CA PHE A 14 9.52 26.94 -1.59
C PHE A 14 10.94 26.96 -2.15
N ALA A 15 11.87 26.22 -1.54
CA ALA A 15 13.27 26.18 -1.97
C ALA A 15 13.51 25.24 -3.18
N ALA A 16 12.88 24.07 -3.22
CA ALA A 16 13.18 23.00 -4.17
C ALA A 16 12.02 22.66 -5.12
N GLY A 17 10.84 23.23 -4.89
CA GLY A 17 9.62 22.92 -5.60
C GLY A 17 8.90 21.67 -5.10
N PRO A 18 7.57 21.56 -5.36
CA PRO A 18 6.74 20.47 -4.88
C PRO A 18 7.12 19.11 -5.49
N GLU A 19 7.66 19.06 -6.70
CA GLU A 19 8.11 17.86 -7.39
C GLU A 19 9.23 17.16 -6.63
N THR A 20 10.31 17.91 -6.34
CA THR A 20 11.48 17.38 -5.62
C THR A 20 11.10 16.90 -4.24
N VAL A 21 10.28 17.68 -3.52
CA VAL A 21 9.82 17.34 -2.19
C VAL A 21 8.93 16.10 -2.22
N LEU A 22 8.07 15.93 -3.23
CA LEU A 22 7.27 14.72 -3.38
C LEU A 22 8.17 13.49 -3.56
N GLN A 23 9.20 13.54 -4.41
CA GLN A 23 10.12 12.42 -4.59
C GLN A 23 10.85 12.04 -3.30
N GLU A 24 11.28 13.02 -2.51
CA GLU A 24 11.86 12.79 -1.18
C GLU A 24 10.87 12.07 -0.24
N ILE A 25 9.59 12.48 -0.26
CA ILE A 25 8.53 11.88 0.54
C ILE A 25 8.22 10.44 0.09
N LEU A 26 8.17 10.20 -1.23
CA LEU A 26 7.96 8.85 -1.76
C LEU A 26 9.10 7.89 -1.36
N ALA A 27 10.34 8.36 -1.46
CA ALA A 27 11.51 7.60 -1.01
C ALA A 27 11.44 7.29 0.49
N ARG A 28 11.05 8.27 1.30
CA ARG A 28 10.85 8.15 2.73
C ARG A 28 9.79 7.09 3.07
N ALA A 29 8.63 7.10 2.40
CA ALA A 29 7.57 6.11 2.59
C ALA A 29 8.02 4.69 2.22
N ARG A 30 8.78 4.52 1.12
CA ARG A 30 9.37 3.22 0.75
C ARG A 30 10.41 2.74 1.76
N ASN A 31 11.20 3.65 2.34
CA ASN A 31 12.26 3.34 3.29
C ASN A 31 11.75 2.81 4.65
N VAL A 32 10.44 2.90 4.91
CA VAL A 32 9.81 2.22 6.05
C VAL A 32 10.13 0.72 6.06
N ALA A 33 10.35 0.14 4.89
CA ALA A 33 10.82 -1.24 4.74
C ALA A 33 12.07 -1.58 5.56
N SER A 34 12.96 -0.61 5.82
CA SER A 34 14.22 -0.82 6.56
C SER A 34 14.08 -0.71 8.08
N LEU A 35 12.93 -0.28 8.59
CA LEU A 35 12.69 -0.15 10.03
C LEU A 35 12.46 -1.53 10.68
N ASP A 36 12.74 -1.62 11.97
CA ASP A 36 12.53 -2.85 12.74
C ASP A 36 11.32 -2.76 13.69
N ASP A 37 10.92 -1.54 14.05
CA ASP A 37 9.80 -1.29 14.95
C ASP A 37 8.52 -0.88 14.21
N GLU A 38 7.41 -1.55 14.56
CA GLU A 38 6.11 -1.32 13.93
C GLU A 38 5.52 0.06 14.27
N ALA A 39 5.71 0.53 15.50
CA ALA A 39 5.23 1.85 15.91
C ALA A 39 6.01 2.95 15.17
N ALA A 40 7.31 2.78 14.99
CA ALA A 40 8.14 3.68 14.18
C ALA A 40 7.70 3.68 12.71
N ALA A 41 7.42 2.50 12.13
CA ALA A 41 6.90 2.36 10.77
C ALA A 41 5.56 3.09 10.60
N MET A 42 4.63 2.91 11.56
CA MET A 42 3.35 3.61 11.56
C MET A 42 3.50 5.13 11.68
N ALA A 43 4.38 5.61 12.55
CA ALA A 43 4.63 7.03 12.74
C ALA A 43 5.23 7.68 11.49
N GLU A 44 6.18 6.98 10.86
CA GLU A 44 6.86 7.43 9.64
C GLU A 44 5.91 7.55 8.45
N LEU A 45 5.07 6.54 8.21
CA LEU A 45 4.05 6.58 7.15
C LEU A 45 3.07 7.75 7.34
N ARG A 46 2.67 8.04 8.58
CA ARG A 46 1.76 9.15 8.88
C ARG A 46 2.43 10.50 8.76
N GLY A 47 3.71 10.58 9.11
CA GLY A 47 4.55 11.76 8.84
C GLY A 47 4.67 12.03 7.34
N ALA A 48 4.98 10.99 6.56
CA ALA A 48 5.02 11.07 5.10
C ALA A 48 3.66 11.49 4.51
N LYS A 49 2.52 10.98 5.06
CA LYS A 49 1.17 11.39 4.63
C LYS A 49 0.92 12.88 4.84
N ARG A 50 1.27 13.44 5.99
CA ARG A 50 1.10 14.88 6.24
C ARG A 50 1.93 15.72 5.28
N ALA A 51 3.17 15.32 5.06
CA ALA A 51 4.08 16.00 4.15
C ALA A 51 3.58 15.94 2.69
N ALA A 52 3.16 14.76 2.21
CA ALA A 52 2.60 14.56 0.87
C ALA A 52 1.32 15.39 0.68
N ALA A 53 0.40 15.35 1.65
CA ALA A 53 -0.83 16.11 1.59
C ALA A 53 -0.56 17.62 1.50
N LEU A 54 0.44 18.14 2.23
CA LEU A 54 0.83 19.55 2.14
C LEU A 54 1.44 19.88 0.77
N ALA A 55 2.39 19.08 0.27
CA ALA A 55 3.08 19.33 -0.99
C ALA A 55 2.10 19.29 -2.18
N ILE A 56 1.26 18.25 -2.25
CA ILE A 56 0.28 18.09 -3.33
C ILE A 56 -0.79 19.18 -3.27
N ALA A 57 -1.34 19.50 -2.08
CA ALA A 57 -2.35 20.53 -1.95
C ALA A 57 -1.82 21.93 -2.31
N LEU A 58 -0.58 22.28 -1.99
CA LEU A 58 0.02 23.55 -2.39
C LEU A 58 0.26 23.63 -3.88
N ALA A 59 0.66 22.52 -4.51
CA ALA A 59 0.82 22.46 -5.97
C ALA A 59 -0.52 22.59 -6.71
N ASP A 60 -1.60 22.01 -6.15
CA ASP A 60 -2.96 22.08 -6.67
C ASP A 60 -3.53 23.51 -6.54
N ILE A 61 -3.61 24.04 -5.31
CA ILE A 61 -4.17 25.37 -5.02
C ILE A 61 -3.36 26.47 -5.71
N GLY A 62 -2.04 26.29 -5.80
CA GLY A 62 -1.15 27.22 -6.51
C GLY A 62 -1.22 27.14 -8.04
N GLY A 63 -2.00 26.21 -8.60
CA GLY A 63 -2.13 26.01 -10.05
C GLY A 63 -0.85 25.52 -10.72
N LEU A 64 0.09 24.93 -9.94
CA LEU A 64 1.38 24.45 -10.46
C LEU A 64 1.26 23.12 -11.19
N TRP A 65 0.30 22.29 -10.79
CA TRP A 65 0.06 20.98 -11.37
C TRP A 65 -1.36 20.87 -11.92
N PRO A 66 -1.53 20.29 -13.12
CA PRO A 66 -2.86 19.95 -13.64
C PRO A 66 -3.46 18.78 -12.86
N LEU A 67 -4.78 18.58 -12.98
CA LEU A 67 -5.53 17.56 -12.24
C LEU A 67 -4.93 16.14 -12.39
N GLU A 68 -4.54 15.76 -13.58
CA GLU A 68 -3.96 14.45 -13.88
C GLU A 68 -2.67 14.23 -13.09
N LYS A 69 -1.85 15.28 -12.94
CA LYS A 69 -0.62 15.19 -12.14
C LYS A 69 -0.92 15.07 -10.65
N ILE A 70 -1.98 15.73 -10.16
CA ILE A 70 -2.44 15.60 -8.76
C ILE A 70 -2.87 14.18 -8.46
N THR A 71 -3.73 13.58 -9.30
CA THR A 71 -4.22 12.20 -9.09
C THR A 71 -3.09 11.17 -9.20
N VAL A 72 -2.17 11.34 -10.13
CA VAL A 72 -0.96 10.51 -10.24
C VAL A 72 -0.08 10.65 -9.00
N ALA A 73 0.15 11.86 -8.49
CA ALA A 73 0.95 12.09 -7.29
C ALA A 73 0.35 11.43 -6.04
N LEU A 74 -0.97 11.53 -5.86
CA LEU A 74 -1.70 10.85 -4.79
C LEU A 74 -1.58 9.33 -4.90
N THR A 75 -1.67 8.79 -6.12
CA THR A 75 -1.55 7.35 -6.38
C THR A 75 -0.12 6.86 -6.14
N GLN A 76 0.89 7.58 -6.64
CA GLN A 76 2.30 7.25 -6.38
C GLN A 76 2.64 7.27 -4.88
N PHE A 77 2.03 8.18 -4.13
CA PHE A 77 2.19 8.20 -2.68
C PHE A 77 1.55 6.96 -2.02
N ALA A 78 0.36 6.53 -2.48
CA ALA A 78 -0.26 5.29 -2.02
C ALA A 78 0.62 4.07 -2.35
N ASP A 79 1.16 4.00 -3.58
CA ASP A 79 2.11 2.95 -4.00
C ASP A 79 3.31 2.87 -3.06
N ALA A 80 3.94 4.02 -2.78
CA ALA A 80 5.11 4.07 -1.91
C ALA A 80 4.80 3.59 -0.48
N CYS A 81 3.63 3.95 0.06
CA CYS A 81 3.19 3.52 1.37
C CYS A 81 2.88 2.01 1.42
N VAL A 82 2.13 1.49 0.44
CA VAL A 82 1.79 0.05 0.36
C VAL A 82 3.05 -0.78 0.19
N GLN A 83 3.94 -0.38 -0.72
CA GLN A 83 5.21 -1.08 -0.96
C GLN A 83 6.12 -1.07 0.27
N GLY A 84 6.31 0.08 0.90
CA GLY A 84 7.12 0.19 2.12
C GLY A 84 6.58 -0.66 3.26
N ALA A 85 5.26 -0.62 3.49
CA ALA A 85 4.60 -1.42 4.53
C ALA A 85 4.64 -2.92 4.22
N LEU A 86 4.42 -3.34 2.96
CA LEU A 86 4.50 -4.74 2.56
C LEU A 86 5.91 -5.31 2.77
N ARG A 87 6.93 -4.61 2.28
CA ARG A 87 8.34 -5.03 2.43
C ARG A 87 8.76 -5.11 3.89
N PHE A 88 8.30 -4.17 4.72
CA PHE A 88 8.50 -4.22 6.18
C PHE A 88 7.94 -5.53 6.77
N LEU A 89 6.72 -5.90 6.41
CA LEU A 89 6.06 -7.11 6.92
C LEU A 89 6.72 -8.39 6.40
N LEU A 90 7.10 -8.42 5.12
CA LEU A 90 7.82 -9.55 4.53
C LEU A 90 9.18 -9.78 5.21
N ARG A 91 9.95 -8.72 5.49
CA ARG A 91 11.19 -8.82 6.26
C ARG A 91 10.97 -9.38 7.66
N ARG A 92 9.93 -8.94 8.35
CA ARG A 92 9.57 -9.47 9.67
C ARG A 92 9.15 -10.94 9.61
N ALA A 93 8.36 -11.31 8.60
CA ALA A 93 8.00 -12.71 8.38
C ALA A 93 9.23 -13.56 8.09
N ALA A 94 10.13 -13.11 7.22
CA ALA A 94 11.39 -13.80 6.92
C ALA A 94 12.25 -13.99 8.18
N ALA A 95 12.36 -12.95 9.02
CA ALA A 95 13.06 -13.04 10.30
C ALA A 95 12.44 -14.07 11.24
N ALA A 96 11.11 -14.08 11.36
CA ALA A 96 10.38 -15.02 12.23
C ALA A 96 10.49 -16.48 11.75
N HIS A 97 10.76 -16.70 10.46
CA HIS A 97 10.94 -18.03 9.85
C HIS A 97 12.41 -18.44 9.69
N GLY A 98 13.36 -17.64 10.22
CA GLY A 98 14.79 -17.98 10.15
C GLY A 98 15.39 -17.92 8.75
N MET A 99 14.75 -17.23 7.78
CA MET A 99 15.28 -17.08 6.42
C MET A 99 16.53 -16.21 6.43
N GLU A 100 17.47 -16.49 5.52
CA GLU A 100 18.68 -15.67 5.32
C GLU A 100 18.37 -14.38 4.58
N GLU A 101 17.49 -14.44 3.56
CA GLU A 101 17.08 -13.26 2.79
C GLU A 101 16.33 -12.25 3.66
N ARG A 102 16.77 -11.01 3.61
CA ARG A 102 16.23 -9.90 4.39
C ARG A 102 15.91 -8.66 3.54
N ASP A 103 16.27 -8.67 2.27
CA ASP A 103 15.91 -7.58 1.37
C ASP A 103 14.42 -7.63 1.05
N GLY A 104 13.70 -6.58 1.45
CA GLY A 104 12.24 -6.52 1.25
C GLY A 104 11.83 -6.51 -0.22
N ALA A 105 12.66 -5.98 -1.12
CA ALA A 105 12.36 -5.97 -2.56
C ALA A 105 12.55 -7.38 -3.17
N VAL A 106 13.57 -8.10 -2.74
CA VAL A 106 13.77 -9.50 -3.15
C VAL A 106 12.64 -10.37 -2.62
N LEU A 107 12.27 -10.21 -1.35
CA LEU A 107 11.15 -10.94 -0.74
C LEU A 107 9.83 -10.65 -1.48
N GLU A 108 9.51 -9.38 -1.79
CA GLU A 108 8.33 -9.01 -2.58
C GLU A 108 8.30 -9.73 -3.93
N ALA A 109 9.42 -9.79 -4.63
CA ALA A 109 9.52 -10.42 -5.95
C ALA A 109 9.46 -11.96 -5.92
N THR A 110 9.86 -12.60 -4.82
CA THR A 110 10.09 -14.05 -4.76
C THR A 110 9.05 -14.83 -3.95
N THR A 111 8.33 -14.19 -3.03
CA THR A 111 7.39 -14.87 -2.13
C THR A 111 6.07 -15.30 -2.77
N GLY A 112 5.80 -14.90 -4.01
CA GLY A 112 4.52 -15.21 -4.66
C GLY A 112 3.32 -14.45 -4.11
N LEU A 113 3.52 -13.48 -3.21
CA LEU A 113 2.45 -12.60 -2.75
C LEU A 113 2.30 -11.42 -3.70
N THR A 114 1.08 -11.21 -4.21
CA THR A 114 0.76 -10.14 -5.16
C THR A 114 -0.33 -9.25 -4.61
N VAL A 115 -0.09 -7.95 -4.56
CA VAL A 115 -1.07 -6.94 -4.17
C VAL A 115 -1.49 -6.17 -5.42
N LEU A 116 -2.77 -6.26 -5.78
CA LEU A 116 -3.36 -5.52 -6.89
C LEU A 116 -4.01 -4.24 -6.38
N ALA A 117 -3.64 -3.12 -6.98
CA ALA A 117 -4.35 -1.85 -6.87
C ALA A 117 -5.59 -1.87 -7.79
N MET A 118 -6.76 -1.60 -7.23
CA MET A 118 -8.04 -1.70 -7.93
C MET A 118 -8.72 -0.33 -8.07
N GLY A 119 -9.78 -0.27 -8.85
CA GLY A 119 -10.63 0.90 -8.97
C GLY A 119 -9.89 2.19 -9.33
N LYS A 120 -10.14 3.28 -8.61
CA LYS A 120 -9.42 4.56 -8.81
C LYS A 120 -7.94 4.45 -8.51
N TYR A 121 -7.57 3.61 -7.54
CA TYR A 121 -6.17 3.37 -7.19
C TYR A 121 -5.42 2.71 -8.35
N GLY A 122 -5.99 1.65 -8.93
CA GLY A 122 -5.38 0.98 -10.09
C GLY A 122 -5.27 1.88 -11.31
N ALA A 123 -6.26 2.76 -11.53
CA ALA A 123 -6.33 3.66 -12.69
C ALA A 123 -5.49 4.96 -12.57
N TYR A 124 -4.74 5.18 -11.49
CA TYR A 124 -4.08 6.46 -11.21
C TYR A 124 -5.04 7.65 -11.04
N GLU A 125 -6.26 7.39 -10.55
CA GLU A 125 -7.33 8.37 -10.40
C GLU A 125 -7.68 8.68 -8.93
N LEU A 126 -6.76 8.43 -7.97
CA LEU A 126 -7.00 8.76 -6.57
C LEU A 126 -7.25 10.25 -6.38
N ASN A 127 -8.21 10.59 -5.52
CA ASN A 127 -8.39 11.94 -5.00
C ASN A 127 -8.01 12.01 -3.50
N TYR A 128 -8.09 13.21 -2.90
CA TYR A 128 -7.69 13.45 -1.50
C TYR A 128 -8.40 12.60 -0.46
N SER A 129 -9.62 12.16 -0.75
CA SER A 129 -10.48 11.41 0.17
C SER A 129 -10.77 9.98 -0.30
N SER A 130 -10.11 9.52 -1.37
CA SER A 130 -10.28 8.15 -1.86
C SER A 130 -9.79 7.14 -0.84
N ASP A 131 -10.52 6.04 -0.75
CA ASP A 131 -10.02 4.80 -0.21
C ASP A 131 -9.05 4.18 -1.22
N ILE A 132 -8.18 3.29 -0.79
CA ILE A 132 -7.40 2.43 -1.69
C ILE A 132 -8.04 1.05 -1.72
N ASP A 133 -8.47 0.65 -2.91
CA ASP A 133 -9.04 -0.67 -3.15
C ASP A 133 -7.92 -1.65 -3.45
N LEU A 134 -7.85 -2.75 -2.70
CA LEU A 134 -6.81 -3.77 -2.79
C LEU A 134 -7.42 -5.17 -2.96
N VAL A 135 -6.78 -5.97 -3.81
CA VAL A 135 -6.98 -7.42 -3.85
C VAL A 135 -5.62 -8.08 -3.66
N VAL A 136 -5.55 -9.10 -2.82
CA VAL A 136 -4.29 -9.77 -2.52
C VAL A 136 -4.39 -11.25 -2.82
N PHE A 137 -3.50 -11.70 -3.69
CA PHE A 137 -3.33 -13.10 -4.03
C PHE A 137 -1.99 -13.62 -3.52
N TYR A 138 -1.91 -14.94 -3.32
CA TYR A 138 -0.65 -15.61 -3.04
C TYR A 138 -0.57 -16.94 -3.79
N ASP A 139 0.62 -17.26 -4.25
CA ASP A 139 0.96 -18.56 -4.83
C ASP A 139 1.36 -19.49 -3.67
N ALA A 140 0.54 -20.50 -3.40
CA ALA A 140 0.74 -21.39 -2.25
C ALA A 140 2.04 -22.19 -2.34
N ASP A 141 2.50 -22.54 -3.54
CA ASP A 141 3.70 -23.32 -3.77
C ASP A 141 4.98 -22.49 -3.59
N ARG A 142 4.91 -21.19 -3.85
CA ARG A 142 6.04 -20.26 -3.73
C ARG A 142 6.09 -19.54 -2.38
N PHE A 143 4.99 -19.55 -1.61
CA PHE A 143 4.87 -18.76 -0.38
C PHE A 143 5.68 -19.39 0.79
N PRO A 144 6.79 -18.78 1.21
CA PRO A 144 7.77 -19.43 2.09
C PRO A 144 7.40 -19.36 3.58
N PHE A 145 6.34 -18.63 3.96
CA PHE A 145 6.02 -18.34 5.36
C PHE A 145 4.98 -19.29 5.97
N ALA A 146 4.73 -20.43 5.32
CA ALA A 146 3.79 -21.42 5.83
C ALA A 146 4.28 -22.06 7.13
N LYS A 147 3.59 -21.80 8.24
CA LYS A 147 3.81 -22.52 9.49
C LYS A 147 3.00 -23.81 9.45
N ARG A 148 3.64 -24.98 9.59
CA ARG A 148 2.99 -26.30 9.58
C ARG A 148 2.12 -26.55 8.33
N GLY A 149 2.49 -25.96 7.18
CA GLY A 149 1.72 -26.06 5.94
C GLY A 149 0.53 -25.09 5.84
N ASP A 150 0.38 -24.13 6.75
CA ASP A 150 -0.67 -23.11 6.69
C ASP A 150 -0.17 -21.82 5.98
N ALA A 151 -0.04 -21.89 4.65
CA ALA A 151 0.28 -20.72 3.83
C ALA A 151 -0.83 -19.64 3.90
N ARG A 152 -2.11 -20.08 4.00
CA ARG A 152 -3.26 -19.19 4.09
C ARG A 152 -3.19 -18.30 5.33
N GLY A 153 -3.01 -18.88 6.51
CA GLY A 153 -2.94 -18.13 7.76
C GLY A 153 -1.83 -17.10 7.73
N ALA A 154 -0.65 -17.46 7.26
CA ALA A 154 0.48 -16.57 7.16
C ALA A 154 0.25 -15.41 6.14
N ALA A 155 -0.34 -15.70 4.97
CA ALA A 155 -0.69 -14.67 4.00
C ALA A 155 -1.75 -13.70 4.56
N VAL A 156 -2.78 -14.22 5.22
CA VAL A 156 -3.82 -13.41 5.89
C VAL A 156 -3.22 -12.50 6.96
N ASP A 157 -2.28 -12.99 7.75
CA ASP A 157 -1.62 -12.19 8.80
C ASP A 157 -0.78 -11.06 8.21
N ILE A 158 -0.08 -11.29 7.10
CA ILE A 158 0.64 -10.23 6.38
C ILE A 158 -0.33 -9.17 5.86
N VAL A 159 -1.45 -9.57 5.24
CA VAL A 159 -2.44 -8.60 4.72
C VAL A 159 -3.12 -7.81 5.85
N ARG A 160 -3.44 -8.45 6.97
CA ARG A 160 -3.97 -7.75 8.16
C ARG A 160 -2.95 -6.75 8.71
N GLY A 161 -1.67 -7.13 8.75
CA GLY A 161 -0.58 -6.24 9.11
C GLY A 161 -0.49 -5.04 8.16
N LEU A 162 -0.62 -5.26 6.84
CA LEU A 162 -0.63 -4.19 5.84
C LEU A 162 -1.78 -3.22 6.08
N VAL A 163 -2.99 -3.72 6.27
CA VAL A 163 -4.17 -2.90 6.59
C VAL A 163 -3.95 -2.11 7.89
N LYS A 164 -3.40 -2.74 8.92
CA LYS A 164 -3.08 -2.09 10.20
C LYS A 164 -2.11 -0.94 10.01
N LEU A 165 -0.98 -1.16 9.33
CA LEU A 165 0.03 -0.11 9.08
C LEU A 165 -0.55 1.09 8.32
N ILE A 166 -1.44 0.86 7.36
CA ILE A 166 -1.99 1.89 6.47
C ILE A 166 -3.24 2.56 7.06
N ALA A 167 -4.21 1.78 7.59
CA ALA A 167 -5.55 2.27 7.90
C ALA A 167 -5.82 2.53 9.38
N GLU A 168 -5.04 1.94 10.31
CA GLU A 168 -5.29 2.13 11.74
C GLU A 168 -5.12 3.61 12.13
N THR A 169 -6.10 4.14 12.87
CA THR A 169 -6.06 5.51 13.36
C THR A 169 -5.23 5.60 14.64
N THR A 170 -4.16 6.37 14.59
CA THR A 170 -3.29 6.68 15.73
C THR A 170 -3.37 8.16 16.10
N ALA A 171 -2.59 8.62 17.06
CA ALA A 171 -2.45 10.05 17.36
C ALA A 171 -1.96 10.87 16.14
N GLY A 172 -1.24 10.24 15.21
CA GLY A 172 -0.81 10.83 13.93
C GLY A 172 -1.85 10.79 12.81
N GLY A 173 -3.05 10.22 13.05
CA GLY A 173 -4.08 9.94 12.05
C GLY A 173 -3.88 8.56 11.40
N TYR A 174 -4.36 8.42 10.17
CA TYR A 174 -4.18 7.24 9.31
C TYR A 174 -3.53 7.64 7.99
N VAL A 175 -3.04 6.68 7.22
CA VAL A 175 -2.44 6.94 5.89
C VAL A 175 -3.52 6.95 4.81
N PHE A 176 -4.19 5.82 4.61
CA PHE A 176 -5.37 5.66 3.76
C PHE A 176 -6.38 4.74 4.42
N ARG A 177 -7.66 4.94 4.14
CA ARG A 177 -8.66 3.89 4.33
C ARG A 177 -8.41 2.81 3.27
N THR A 178 -8.54 1.55 3.64
CA THR A 178 -8.32 0.41 2.75
C THR A 178 -9.63 -0.34 2.53
N ASP A 179 -9.93 -0.70 1.29
CA ASP A 179 -11.05 -1.55 0.94
C ASP A 179 -10.58 -2.84 0.26
N LEU A 180 -10.97 -3.97 0.81
CA LEU A 180 -10.63 -5.30 0.32
C LEU A 180 -11.86 -6.04 -0.25
N ARG A 181 -12.98 -5.35 -0.44
CA ARG A 181 -14.25 -5.98 -0.85
C ARG A 181 -14.32 -6.36 -2.33
N LEU A 182 -13.38 -5.92 -3.15
CA LEU A 182 -13.31 -6.30 -4.58
C LEU A 182 -12.66 -7.67 -4.81
N ARG A 183 -12.24 -8.37 -3.73
CA ARG A 183 -11.75 -9.74 -3.84
C ARG A 183 -12.87 -10.74 -4.13
N PRO A 184 -12.59 -11.92 -4.73
CA PRO A 184 -13.56 -12.98 -4.97
C PRO A 184 -14.38 -13.31 -3.73
N ASP A 185 -15.70 -13.27 -3.84
CA ASP A 185 -16.65 -13.58 -2.75
C ASP A 185 -16.24 -12.99 -1.39
N ALA A 186 -16.20 -11.67 -1.29
CA ALA A 186 -15.71 -10.98 -0.09
C ALA A 186 -16.49 -11.32 1.20
N GLY A 187 -17.69 -11.88 1.08
CA GLY A 187 -18.51 -12.35 2.21
C GLY A 187 -18.05 -13.68 2.79
N ALA A 188 -17.44 -14.56 1.99
CA ALA A 188 -17.06 -15.91 2.38
C ALA A 188 -15.52 -16.14 2.39
N THR A 189 -14.76 -15.34 1.67
CA THR A 189 -13.31 -15.52 1.52
C THR A 189 -12.50 -14.68 2.51
N GLN A 190 -11.28 -15.15 2.80
CA GLN A 190 -10.30 -14.40 3.60
C GLN A 190 -9.73 -13.22 2.80
N VAL A 191 -9.02 -12.32 3.50
CA VAL A 191 -8.43 -11.11 2.91
C VAL A 191 -7.24 -11.38 1.99
N ALA A 192 -6.66 -12.58 2.02
CA ALA A 192 -5.69 -13.10 1.05
C ALA A 192 -6.25 -14.41 0.49
N ILE A 193 -6.17 -14.60 -0.82
CA ILE A 193 -6.72 -15.74 -1.55
C ILE A 193 -5.59 -16.40 -2.35
N SER A 194 -5.52 -17.75 -2.35
CA SER A 194 -4.56 -18.44 -3.22
C SER A 194 -4.92 -18.25 -4.69
N LEU A 195 -3.92 -18.28 -5.56
CA LEU A 195 -4.14 -18.17 -7.01
C LEU A 195 -5.09 -19.25 -7.49
N ASP A 196 -4.88 -20.51 -7.10
CA ASP A 196 -5.75 -21.62 -7.49
C ASP A 196 -7.22 -21.39 -7.11
N ALA A 197 -7.47 -20.94 -5.86
CA ALA A 197 -8.83 -20.66 -5.42
C ALA A 197 -9.47 -19.45 -6.14
N ALA A 198 -8.66 -18.49 -6.57
CA ALA A 198 -9.12 -17.35 -7.36
C ALA A 198 -9.44 -17.78 -8.80
N GLU A 199 -8.62 -18.62 -9.41
CA GLU A 199 -8.86 -19.19 -10.74
C GLU A 199 -10.16 -20.01 -10.76
N ASP A 200 -10.30 -20.96 -9.82
CA ASP A 200 -11.52 -21.78 -9.68
C ASP A 200 -12.79 -20.90 -9.52
N TYR A 201 -12.67 -19.84 -8.71
CA TYR A 201 -13.80 -18.92 -8.51
C TYR A 201 -14.16 -18.18 -9.78
N TYR A 202 -13.18 -17.57 -10.47
CA TYR A 202 -13.45 -16.78 -11.67
C TYR A 202 -13.87 -17.64 -12.87
N GLU A 203 -13.46 -18.90 -12.94
CA GLU A 203 -13.92 -19.84 -13.96
C GLU A 203 -15.38 -20.29 -13.71
N GLY A 204 -15.71 -20.60 -12.48
CA GLY A 204 -17.01 -21.21 -12.13
C GLY A 204 -18.10 -20.25 -11.69
N MET A 205 -17.77 -19.31 -10.80
CA MET A 205 -18.76 -18.49 -10.09
C MET A 205 -18.59 -16.97 -10.28
N GLY A 206 -17.44 -16.53 -10.84
CA GLY A 206 -17.11 -15.11 -10.96
C GLY A 206 -18.16 -14.29 -11.70
N GLN A 207 -18.61 -13.22 -11.08
CA GLN A 207 -19.63 -12.34 -11.63
C GLN A 207 -19.03 -11.38 -12.67
N ASN A 208 -19.85 -10.94 -13.64
CA ASN A 208 -19.38 -10.02 -14.67
C ASN A 208 -18.87 -8.69 -14.13
N TRP A 209 -19.46 -8.18 -13.04
CA TRP A 209 -18.98 -6.94 -12.42
C TRP A 209 -17.61 -7.10 -11.77
N GLU A 210 -17.27 -8.27 -11.21
CA GLU A 210 -15.95 -8.56 -10.64
C GLU A 210 -14.89 -8.58 -11.74
N ARG A 211 -15.21 -9.23 -12.87
CA ARG A 211 -14.35 -9.23 -14.06
C ARG A 211 -14.16 -7.82 -14.62
N ALA A 212 -15.23 -7.02 -14.66
CA ALA A 212 -15.14 -5.63 -15.07
C ALA A 212 -14.30 -4.77 -14.11
N ALA A 213 -14.32 -5.05 -12.81
CA ALA A 213 -13.47 -4.37 -11.83
C ALA A 213 -11.97 -4.60 -12.10
N MET A 214 -11.59 -5.76 -12.68
CA MET A 214 -10.21 -6.07 -13.04
C MET A 214 -9.66 -5.24 -14.19
N ILE A 215 -10.49 -4.57 -15.00
CA ILE A 215 -10.04 -3.73 -16.13
C ILE A 215 -9.09 -2.61 -15.67
N LYS A 216 -9.27 -2.12 -14.45
CA LYS A 216 -8.44 -1.08 -13.85
C LYS A 216 -7.38 -1.63 -12.88
N ALA A 217 -7.21 -2.95 -12.79
CA ALA A 217 -6.24 -3.56 -11.89
C ALA A 217 -4.80 -3.33 -12.37
N ARG A 218 -3.92 -3.07 -11.42
CA ARG A 218 -2.49 -2.86 -11.62
C ARG A 218 -1.67 -3.46 -10.47
#